data_3c65767421109c7d69430c950df74387
#
_entry.id   3c65767421109c7d69430c950df74387
#
_cell.length_a   1.000
_cell.length_b   1.000
_cell.length_c   1.000
_cell.angle_alpha   90.00
_cell.angle_beta   90.00
_cell.angle_gamma   90.00
#
_symmetry.space_group_name_H-M   'P 1'
#
loop_
_entity.id
_entity.type
_entity.pdbx_description
1 polymer ?
#
loop_
_entity_poly.entity_id
_entity_poly.type
_entity_poly.pdbx_seq_one_letter_code
_entity_poly.pdbx_strand_id
1 'polypeptide(L)'
;MYALKRSDNARQAYMVELYASELAYRKHLDAAPYKAFDAQAPDMIDRKLKITLVPHFTGDKHIIPDERTINNLVVVEVKPEYQTEFKNIVLPEMAQSLNIEKGVLAMYAATDVDDPHRWYFYEIYASEEDYQLHRQMPHFRDYLKQTAHMSTRKTSIPVKPLFLRNKGGITADIVPGG
;
A
#
# COMPACT_ATOMS: atom_id res chain seq x y z
N MET A 1 8.25 -3.05 -6.06
CA MET A 1 8.95 -1.87 -5.51
C MET A 1 8.36 -0.63 -6.12
N TYR A 2 7.99 0.33 -5.29
CA TYR A 2 7.32 1.56 -5.69
C TYR A 2 7.98 2.74 -4.98
N ALA A 3 8.30 3.80 -5.71
CA ALA A 3 8.82 5.03 -5.16
C ALA A 3 7.82 6.17 -5.39
N LEU A 4 7.55 6.90 -4.34
CA LEU A 4 6.56 7.96 -4.30
C LEU A 4 7.19 9.23 -3.72
N LYS A 5 6.77 10.39 -4.18
CA LYS A 5 7.06 11.66 -3.51
C LYS A 5 5.79 12.28 -2.94
N ARG A 6 5.91 12.99 -1.85
CA ARG A 6 4.80 13.81 -1.36
C ARG A 6 4.53 14.98 -2.31
N SER A 7 3.25 15.20 -2.56
CA SER A 7 2.84 16.31 -3.45
C SER A 7 2.89 17.67 -2.73
N ASP A 8 2.72 17.65 -1.40
CA ASP A 8 2.71 18.83 -0.52
C ASP A 8 4.07 19.09 0.15
N ASN A 9 5.04 18.18 0.01
CA ASN A 9 6.39 18.32 0.55
C ASN A 9 7.43 17.64 -0.35
N ALA A 10 8.08 18.41 -1.19
CA ALA A 10 9.05 17.90 -2.18
C ALA A 10 10.30 17.23 -1.56
N ARG A 11 10.55 17.43 -0.25
CA ARG A 11 11.68 16.82 0.47
C ARG A 11 11.35 15.45 1.07
N GLN A 12 10.10 14.98 0.93
CA GLN A 12 9.67 13.72 1.50
C GLN A 12 9.28 12.73 0.41
N ALA A 13 9.88 11.54 0.46
CA ALA A 13 9.59 10.42 -0.42
C ALA A 13 9.28 9.16 0.40
N TYR A 14 8.57 8.23 -0.23
CA TYR A 14 8.24 6.93 0.34
C TYR A 14 8.69 5.84 -0.62
N MET A 15 9.24 4.78 -0.05
CA MET A 15 9.52 3.52 -0.76
C MET A 15 8.57 2.47 -0.21
N VAL A 16 7.79 1.83 -1.07
CA VAL A 16 6.97 0.68 -0.72
C VAL A 16 7.59 -0.55 -1.36
N GLU A 17 7.97 -1.51 -0.55
CA GLU A 17 8.72 -2.68 -0.98
C GLU A 17 8.09 -3.95 -0.45
N LEU A 18 7.90 -4.92 -1.34
CA LEU A 18 7.42 -6.26 -0.99
C LEU A 18 8.50 -7.27 -1.34
N TYR A 19 8.78 -8.16 -0.42
CA TYR A 19 9.74 -9.24 -0.56
C TYR A 19 9.08 -10.59 -0.31
N ALA A 20 9.47 -11.59 -1.09
CA ALA A 20 8.93 -12.94 -0.96
C ALA A 20 9.31 -13.62 0.38
N SER A 21 10.37 -13.15 1.03
CA SER A 21 10.84 -13.66 2.32
C SER A 21 11.90 -12.74 2.92
N GLU A 22 12.20 -12.94 4.20
CA GLU A 22 13.32 -12.30 4.89
C GLU A 22 14.65 -12.56 4.15
N LEU A 23 14.85 -13.77 3.63
CA LEU A 23 16.04 -14.10 2.85
C LEU A 23 16.12 -13.26 1.56
N ALA A 24 14.99 -13.05 0.88
CA ALA A 24 14.93 -12.20 -0.31
C ALA A 24 15.25 -10.74 0.03
N TYR A 25 14.75 -10.24 1.15
CA TYR A 25 15.09 -8.91 1.66
C TYR A 25 16.60 -8.77 1.94
N ARG A 26 17.20 -9.73 2.66
CA ARG A 26 18.64 -9.72 2.96
C ARG A 26 19.48 -9.74 1.67
N LYS A 27 19.12 -10.59 0.71
CA LYS A 27 19.78 -10.60 -0.61
C LYS A 27 19.71 -9.26 -1.32
N HIS A 28 18.59 -8.55 -1.20
CA HIS A 28 18.47 -7.20 -1.74
C HIS A 28 19.44 -6.23 -1.08
N LEU A 29 19.55 -6.24 0.25
CA LEU A 29 20.49 -5.38 0.99
C LEU A 29 21.95 -5.67 0.62
N ASP A 30 22.27 -6.92 0.30
CA ASP A 30 23.61 -7.34 -0.09
C ASP A 30 23.93 -7.06 -1.57
N ALA A 31 22.94 -6.74 -2.37
CA ALA A 31 23.12 -6.49 -3.80
C ALA A 31 23.90 -5.19 -4.08
N ALA A 32 24.76 -5.24 -5.09
CA ALA A 32 25.61 -4.10 -5.46
C ALA A 32 24.83 -2.80 -5.70
N PRO A 33 23.66 -2.81 -6.40
CA PRO A 33 22.87 -1.58 -6.56
C PRO A 33 22.39 -0.97 -5.26
N TYR A 34 21.98 -1.81 -4.28
CA TYR A 34 21.56 -1.30 -2.96
C TYR A 34 22.75 -0.71 -2.20
N LYS A 35 23.89 -1.41 -2.17
CA LYS A 35 25.12 -0.92 -1.51
C LYS A 35 25.61 0.40 -2.10
N ALA A 36 25.54 0.55 -3.43
CA ALA A 36 25.87 1.80 -4.09
C ALA A 36 24.94 2.95 -3.69
N PHE A 37 23.64 2.68 -3.61
CA PHE A 37 22.66 3.66 -3.12
C PHE A 37 22.92 4.01 -1.64
N ASP A 38 23.09 3.01 -0.79
CA ASP A 38 23.25 3.19 0.67
C ASP A 38 24.52 4.01 0.99
N ALA A 39 25.59 3.82 0.20
CA ALA A 39 26.82 4.60 0.34
C ALA A 39 26.65 6.09 -0.01
N GLN A 40 25.73 6.43 -0.93
CA GLN A 40 25.44 7.81 -1.35
C GLN A 40 24.28 8.44 -0.55
N ALA A 41 23.47 7.62 0.13
CA ALA A 41 22.27 8.08 0.83
C ALA A 41 22.54 9.19 1.86
N PRO A 42 23.63 9.18 2.67
CA PRO A 42 23.93 10.24 3.63
C PRO A 42 24.09 11.63 3.00
N ASP A 43 24.53 11.72 1.76
CA ASP A 43 24.70 12.99 1.05
C ASP A 43 23.37 13.54 0.49
N MET A 44 22.33 12.69 0.40
CA MET A 44 21.06 13.03 -0.23
C MET A 44 19.87 12.98 0.73
N ILE A 45 19.99 12.26 1.85
CA ILE A 45 18.89 11.94 2.75
C ILE A 45 19.28 12.34 4.18
N ASP A 46 18.63 13.37 4.70
CA ASP A 46 18.84 13.83 6.08
C ASP A 46 18.29 12.84 7.11
N ARG A 47 17.20 12.15 6.78
CA ARG A 47 16.52 11.21 7.67
C ARG A 47 15.85 10.08 6.90
N LYS A 48 16.13 8.84 7.31
CA LYS A 48 15.48 7.63 6.82
C LYS A 48 14.74 6.96 7.97
N LEU A 49 13.44 6.69 7.77
CA LEU A 49 12.62 5.90 8.69
C LEU A 49 12.21 4.62 7.96
N LYS A 50 12.45 3.47 8.59
CA LYS A 50 11.95 2.18 8.11
C LYS A 50 10.77 1.76 8.98
N ILE A 51 9.65 1.41 8.34
CA ILE A 51 8.47 0.82 8.97
C ILE A 51 8.37 -0.61 8.48
N THR A 52 8.42 -1.56 9.39
CA THR A 52 8.24 -2.97 9.08
C THR A 52 6.76 -3.32 9.20
N LEU A 53 6.21 -3.92 8.15
CA LEU A 53 4.79 -4.18 8.05
C LEU A 53 4.49 -5.69 8.01
N VAL A 54 3.39 -6.08 8.64
CA VAL A 54 2.79 -7.41 8.56
C VAL A 54 1.71 -7.38 7.49
N PRO A 55 1.88 -8.08 6.35
CA PRO A 55 0.89 -8.07 5.28
C PRO A 55 -0.37 -8.84 5.68
N HIS A 56 -1.54 -8.30 5.32
CA HIS A 56 -2.85 -8.93 5.47
C HIS A 56 -3.53 -9.17 4.14
N PHE A 57 -3.25 -8.32 3.16
CA PHE A 57 -3.70 -8.46 1.79
C PHE A 57 -2.61 -8.01 0.84
N THR A 58 -2.33 -8.83 -0.16
CA THR A 58 -1.44 -8.48 -1.27
C THR A 58 -2.08 -8.94 -2.56
N GLY A 59 -2.28 -8.02 -3.49
CA GLY A 59 -2.83 -8.35 -4.79
C GLY A 59 -2.46 -7.33 -5.84
N ASP A 60 -2.01 -7.80 -7.00
CA ASP A 60 -1.68 -6.91 -8.10
C ASP A 60 -1.88 -7.54 -9.49
N LYS A 61 -2.09 -6.67 -10.45
CA LYS A 61 -1.97 -6.93 -11.89
C LYS A 61 -0.58 -6.49 -12.35
N HIS A 62 -0.14 -6.95 -13.51
CA HIS A 62 1.08 -6.39 -14.10
C HIS A 62 0.85 -4.91 -14.45
N ILE A 63 1.62 -4.01 -13.83
CA ILE A 63 1.43 -2.57 -13.96
C ILE A 63 2.37 -2.05 -15.05
N ILE A 64 1.76 -1.45 -16.07
CA ILE A 64 2.44 -0.63 -17.07
C ILE A 64 1.98 0.80 -16.81
N PRO A 65 2.74 1.59 -16.03
CA PRO A 65 2.32 2.93 -15.63
C PRO A 65 2.36 3.89 -16.81
N ASP A 66 1.40 4.79 -16.86
CA ASP A 66 1.37 5.95 -17.75
C ASP A 66 1.17 7.24 -16.93
N GLU A 67 1.01 8.38 -17.59
CA GLU A 67 0.83 9.69 -16.98
C GLU A 67 -0.46 9.84 -16.16
N ARG A 68 -1.45 8.96 -16.41
CA ARG A 68 -2.74 8.94 -15.71
C ARG A 68 -2.71 8.09 -14.45
N THR A 69 -1.71 7.19 -14.34
CA THR A 69 -1.62 6.26 -13.22
C THR A 69 -1.49 7.01 -11.89
N ILE A 70 -2.39 6.73 -10.97
CA ILE A 70 -2.40 7.35 -9.65
C ILE A 70 -2.17 6.35 -8.53
N ASN A 71 -1.79 6.87 -7.38
CA ASN A 71 -1.50 6.10 -6.17
C ASN A 71 -2.19 6.72 -4.97
N ASN A 72 -2.70 5.86 -4.10
CA ASN A 72 -3.19 6.22 -2.78
C ASN A 72 -2.33 5.56 -1.71
N LEU A 73 -1.88 6.36 -0.76
CA LEU A 73 -1.25 5.88 0.46
C LEU A 73 -2.07 6.38 1.64
N VAL A 74 -2.70 5.44 2.36
CA VAL A 74 -3.62 5.77 3.44
C VAL A 74 -3.19 5.06 4.71
N VAL A 75 -3.18 5.79 5.81
CA VAL A 75 -2.96 5.25 7.17
C VAL A 75 -4.26 5.33 7.94
N VAL A 76 -4.66 4.21 8.54
CA VAL A 76 -5.88 4.12 9.36
C VAL A 76 -5.52 3.60 10.74
N GLU A 77 -5.90 4.33 11.77
CA GLU A 77 -5.79 3.89 13.17
C GLU A 77 -7.11 3.24 13.58
N VAL A 78 -7.13 1.94 13.60
CA VAL A 78 -8.33 1.14 13.94
C VAL A 78 -8.37 0.91 15.44
N LYS A 79 -9.54 1.11 16.05
CA LYS A 79 -9.73 0.88 17.47
C LYS A 79 -9.46 -0.58 17.85
N PRO A 80 -8.84 -0.85 19.01
CA PRO A 80 -8.46 -2.21 19.41
C PRO A 80 -9.60 -3.24 19.34
N GLU A 81 -10.78 -2.85 19.79
CA GLU A 81 -11.97 -3.70 19.84
C GLU A 81 -12.53 -4.09 18.47
N TYR A 82 -12.17 -3.35 17.41
CA TYR A 82 -12.67 -3.57 16.05
C TYR A 82 -11.66 -4.21 15.09
N GLN A 83 -10.46 -4.57 15.52
CA GLN A 83 -9.40 -5.07 14.63
C GLN A 83 -9.85 -6.26 13.78
N THR A 84 -10.47 -7.26 14.41
CA THR A 84 -10.94 -8.46 13.70
C THR A 84 -12.09 -8.14 12.76
N GLU A 85 -13.07 -7.35 13.22
CA GLU A 85 -14.23 -6.99 12.41
C GLU A 85 -13.81 -6.13 11.22
N PHE A 86 -12.95 -5.13 11.42
CA PHE A 86 -12.39 -4.30 10.36
C PHE A 86 -11.67 -5.14 9.29
N LYS A 87 -10.81 -6.06 9.73
CA LYS A 87 -10.11 -6.99 8.84
C LYS A 87 -11.08 -7.80 7.99
N ASN A 88 -12.14 -8.36 8.62
CA ASN A 88 -13.13 -9.21 7.96
C ASN A 88 -14.01 -8.45 6.95
N ILE A 89 -14.07 -7.13 7.04
CA ILE A 89 -14.81 -6.28 6.10
C ILE A 89 -13.89 -5.80 4.97
N VAL A 90 -12.72 -5.25 5.31
CA VAL A 90 -11.86 -4.57 4.33
C VAL A 90 -11.17 -5.54 3.38
N LEU A 91 -10.71 -6.71 3.85
CA LEU A 91 -9.96 -7.60 2.97
C LEU A 91 -10.81 -8.23 1.86
N PRO A 92 -12.06 -8.71 2.11
CA PRO A 92 -12.96 -9.14 1.03
C PRO A 92 -13.32 -8.01 0.05
N GLU A 93 -13.49 -6.79 0.54
CA GLU A 93 -13.73 -5.63 -0.31
C GLU A 93 -12.56 -5.39 -1.27
N MET A 94 -11.31 -5.37 -0.77
CA MET A 94 -10.11 -5.22 -1.59
C MET A 94 -9.96 -6.34 -2.64
N ALA A 95 -10.25 -7.59 -2.24
CA ALA A 95 -10.22 -8.72 -3.15
C ALA A 95 -11.26 -8.57 -4.27
N GLN A 96 -12.47 -8.15 -3.94
CA GLN A 96 -13.53 -7.91 -4.92
C GLN A 96 -13.14 -6.80 -5.88
N SER A 97 -12.67 -5.66 -5.37
CA SER A 97 -12.22 -4.52 -6.17
C SER A 97 -11.16 -4.91 -7.18
N LEU A 98 -10.11 -5.61 -6.74
CA LEU A 98 -9.04 -6.06 -7.62
C LEU A 98 -9.54 -7.01 -8.71
N ASN A 99 -10.50 -7.89 -8.39
CA ASN A 99 -10.99 -8.91 -9.31
C ASN A 99 -11.94 -8.34 -10.37
N ILE A 100 -12.85 -7.44 -10.02
CA ILE A 100 -13.90 -7.00 -10.93
C ILE A 100 -13.66 -5.64 -11.56
N GLU A 101 -12.85 -4.79 -10.95
CA GLU A 101 -12.60 -3.45 -11.43
C GLU A 101 -11.32 -3.42 -12.28
N LYS A 102 -11.45 -3.17 -13.57
CA LYS A 102 -10.30 -3.18 -14.50
C LYS A 102 -9.25 -2.12 -14.16
N GLY A 103 -9.70 -0.96 -13.69
CA GLY A 103 -8.85 0.17 -13.34
C GLY A 103 -8.17 0.07 -11.97
N VAL A 104 -8.54 -0.91 -11.14
CA VAL A 104 -7.81 -1.24 -9.90
C VAL A 104 -6.63 -2.13 -10.27
N LEU A 105 -5.41 -1.61 -10.17
CA LEU A 105 -4.19 -2.28 -10.61
C LEU A 105 -3.46 -3.02 -9.51
N ALA A 106 -3.45 -2.45 -8.30
CA ALA A 106 -2.87 -3.10 -7.13
C ALA A 106 -3.53 -2.61 -5.85
N MET A 107 -3.63 -3.50 -4.87
CA MET A 107 -4.08 -3.22 -3.53
C MET A 107 -3.22 -3.99 -2.52
N TYR A 108 -2.74 -3.28 -1.50
CA TYR A 108 -1.96 -3.84 -0.41
C TYR A 108 -2.48 -3.29 0.91
N ALA A 109 -2.66 -4.17 1.89
CA ALA A 109 -3.02 -3.81 3.25
C ALA A 109 -2.10 -4.53 4.24
N ALA A 110 -1.55 -3.78 5.17
CA ALA A 110 -0.63 -4.29 6.17
C ALA A 110 -0.75 -3.48 7.46
N THR A 111 -0.34 -4.06 8.59
CA THR A 111 -0.23 -3.37 9.87
C THR A 111 1.23 -3.15 10.24
N ASP A 112 1.49 -2.11 11.03
CA ASP A 112 2.79 -1.88 11.62
C ASP A 112 3.12 -3.01 12.61
N VAL A 113 4.34 -3.55 12.55
CA VAL A 113 4.78 -4.61 13.47
C VAL A 113 4.85 -4.11 14.92
N ASP A 114 5.15 -2.83 15.11
CA ASP A 114 5.27 -2.20 16.42
C ASP A 114 3.94 -1.62 16.94
N ASP A 115 2.97 -1.41 16.04
CA ASP A 115 1.63 -0.91 16.37
C ASP A 115 0.57 -1.61 15.49
N PRO A 116 0.09 -2.80 15.88
CA PRO A 116 -0.88 -3.58 15.10
C PRO A 116 -2.22 -2.89 14.84
N HIS A 117 -2.49 -1.78 15.52
CA HIS A 117 -3.70 -0.98 15.32
C HIS A 117 -3.55 0.01 14.17
N ARG A 118 -2.33 0.25 13.72
CA ARG A 118 -2.04 1.15 12.61
C ARG A 118 -1.95 0.37 11.30
N TRP A 119 -2.94 0.61 10.43
CA TRP A 119 -3.05 0.02 9.12
C TRP A 119 -2.48 0.93 8.05
N TYR A 120 -1.77 0.35 7.10
CA TYR A 120 -1.27 1.00 5.89
C TYR A 120 -1.95 0.37 4.69
N PHE A 121 -2.56 1.20 3.86
CA PHE A 121 -3.14 0.83 2.58
C PHE A 121 -2.35 1.51 1.48
N TYR A 122 -1.92 0.73 0.51
CA TYR A 122 -1.30 1.25 -0.68
C TYR A 122 -2.03 0.70 -1.90
N GLU A 123 -2.52 1.60 -2.73
CA GLU A 123 -3.40 1.28 -3.84
C GLU A 123 -2.91 1.98 -5.10
N ILE A 124 -3.05 1.31 -6.26
CA ILE A 124 -2.66 1.84 -7.55
C ILE A 124 -3.85 1.70 -8.50
N TYR A 125 -4.21 2.78 -9.15
CA TYR A 125 -5.30 2.87 -10.11
C TYR A 125 -4.78 3.30 -11.48
N ALA A 126 -5.42 2.84 -12.54
CA ALA A 126 -5.03 3.18 -13.91
C ALA A 126 -5.21 4.67 -14.21
N SER A 127 -6.21 5.31 -13.58
CA SER A 127 -6.48 6.74 -13.73
C SER A 127 -7.27 7.31 -12.54
N GLU A 128 -7.39 8.63 -12.50
CA GLU A 128 -8.29 9.31 -11.55
C GLU A 128 -9.76 8.92 -11.79
N GLU A 129 -10.17 8.74 -13.04
CA GLU A 129 -11.51 8.30 -13.40
C GLU A 129 -11.81 6.91 -12.83
N ASP A 130 -10.86 5.98 -12.93
CA ASP A 130 -10.99 4.63 -12.36
C ASP A 130 -11.08 4.68 -10.83
N TYR A 131 -10.32 5.54 -10.19
CA TYR A 131 -10.44 5.76 -8.75
C TYR A 131 -11.81 6.32 -8.37
N GLN A 132 -12.35 7.27 -9.13
CA GLN A 132 -13.68 7.81 -8.87
C GLN A 132 -14.78 6.77 -9.12
N LEU A 133 -14.63 5.88 -10.10
CA LEU A 133 -15.51 4.74 -10.31
C LEU A 133 -15.46 3.77 -9.12
N HIS A 134 -14.25 3.39 -8.66
CA HIS A 134 -14.07 2.55 -7.48
C HIS A 134 -14.84 3.11 -6.27
N ARG A 135 -14.72 4.42 -6.00
CA ARG A 135 -15.42 5.06 -4.89
C ARG A 135 -16.94 5.01 -4.97
N GLN A 136 -17.50 4.76 -6.16
CA GLN A 136 -18.93 4.64 -6.40
C GLN A 136 -19.44 3.19 -6.33
N MET A 137 -18.52 2.23 -6.31
CA MET A 137 -18.88 0.81 -6.27
C MET A 137 -19.62 0.45 -4.97
N PRO A 138 -20.66 -0.40 -5.05
CA PRO A 138 -21.45 -0.79 -3.88
C PRO A 138 -20.59 -1.38 -2.75
N HIS A 139 -19.67 -2.29 -3.06
CA HIS A 139 -18.80 -2.92 -2.06
C HIS A 139 -17.91 -1.90 -1.34
N PHE A 140 -17.37 -0.89 -2.04
CA PHE A 140 -16.59 0.17 -1.41
C PHE A 140 -17.45 1.06 -0.49
N ARG A 141 -18.66 1.43 -0.94
CA ARG A 141 -19.60 2.22 -0.13
C ARG A 141 -20.06 1.46 1.11
N ASP A 142 -20.31 0.16 0.97
CA ASP A 142 -20.69 -0.71 2.09
C ASP A 142 -19.54 -0.84 3.10
N TYR A 143 -18.30 -1.01 2.62
CA TYR A 143 -17.10 -0.96 3.46
C TYR A 143 -17.04 0.34 4.25
N LEU A 144 -17.14 1.49 3.60
CA LEU A 144 -17.09 2.79 4.28
C LEU A 144 -18.18 2.93 5.34
N LYS A 145 -19.41 2.51 5.03
CA LYS A 145 -20.54 2.56 5.97
C LYS A 145 -20.33 1.66 7.19
N GLN A 146 -19.89 0.44 6.96
CA GLN A 146 -19.69 -0.54 8.03
C GLN A 146 -18.52 -0.16 8.95
N THR A 147 -17.45 0.43 8.41
CA THR A 147 -16.24 0.73 9.16
C THR A 147 -16.15 2.14 9.72
N ALA A 148 -17.14 3.00 9.46
CA ALA A 148 -17.11 4.43 9.81
C ALA A 148 -16.81 4.71 11.29
N HIS A 149 -17.26 3.84 12.19
CA HIS A 149 -17.08 3.98 13.65
C HIS A 149 -15.85 3.25 14.20
N MET A 150 -15.18 2.43 13.39
CA MET A 150 -14.12 1.52 13.80
C MET A 150 -12.74 2.18 13.90
N SER A 151 -12.56 3.34 13.29
CA SER A 151 -11.28 4.05 13.30
C SER A 151 -11.33 5.31 14.15
N THR A 152 -10.19 5.64 14.77
CA THR A 152 -9.99 6.91 15.46
C THR A 152 -9.43 7.97 14.53
N ARG A 153 -8.69 7.54 13.50
CA ARG A 153 -8.03 8.44 12.55
C ARG A 153 -7.87 7.76 11.19
N LYS A 154 -8.09 8.54 10.14
CA LYS A 154 -7.76 8.18 8.75
C LYS A 154 -6.96 9.32 8.12
N THR A 155 -5.78 9.02 7.61
CA THR A 155 -4.89 10.00 7.00
C THR A 155 -4.55 9.55 5.59
N SER A 156 -4.98 10.32 4.60
CA SER A 156 -4.50 10.16 3.22
C SER A 156 -3.22 10.97 3.06
N ILE A 157 -2.16 10.32 2.64
CA ILE A 157 -0.86 10.97 2.37
C ILE A 157 -0.85 11.35 0.89
N PRO A 158 -0.78 12.65 0.56
CA PRO A 158 -0.79 13.08 -0.82
C PRO A 158 0.52 12.70 -1.50
N VAL A 159 0.46 11.75 -2.42
CA VAL A 159 1.65 11.21 -3.10
C VAL A 159 1.48 11.23 -4.61
N LYS A 160 2.62 11.31 -5.31
CA LYS A 160 2.73 11.10 -6.76
C LYS A 160 3.77 10.01 -7.03
N PRO A 161 3.54 9.16 -8.03
CA PRO A 161 4.50 8.13 -8.38
C PRO A 161 5.77 8.75 -8.95
N LEU A 162 6.93 8.23 -8.53
CA LEU A 162 8.23 8.45 -9.16
C LEU A 162 8.64 7.22 -9.96
N PHE A 163 8.32 6.06 -9.43
CA PHE A 163 8.70 4.78 -10.02
C PHE A 163 7.72 3.70 -9.55
N LEU A 164 7.12 3.01 -10.51
CA LEU A 164 6.19 1.91 -10.25
C LEU A 164 6.67 0.68 -11.02
N ARG A 165 7.11 -0.35 -10.31
CA ARG A 165 7.43 -1.64 -10.92
C ARG A 165 7.03 -2.80 -10.03
N ASN A 166 6.31 -3.74 -10.63
CA ASN A 166 5.99 -5.02 -10.05
C ASN A 166 6.19 -6.13 -11.09
N LYS A 167 6.15 -7.36 -10.63
CA LYS A 167 6.14 -8.52 -11.53
C LYS A 167 4.74 -8.83 -12.05
N GLY A 168 3.72 -8.41 -11.29
CA GLY A 168 2.33 -8.72 -11.51
C GLY A 168 1.96 -10.15 -11.13
N GLY A 169 0.67 -10.39 -11.01
CA GLY A 169 0.13 -11.73 -10.77
C GLY A 169 0.25 -12.23 -9.33
N ILE A 170 0.49 -11.34 -8.36
CA ILE A 170 0.20 -11.68 -6.99
C ILE A 170 -1.32 -11.80 -6.92
N THR A 171 -1.81 -13.05 -6.80
CA THR A 171 -3.22 -13.30 -6.55
C THR A 171 -3.59 -12.70 -5.20
N ALA A 172 -4.83 -12.22 -5.11
CA ALA A 172 -5.36 -11.66 -3.88
C ALA A 172 -5.42 -12.73 -2.79
N ASP A 173 -4.29 -13.04 -2.18
CA ASP A 173 -4.21 -13.93 -1.04
C ASP A 173 -4.50 -13.11 0.21
N ILE A 174 -5.69 -13.35 0.79
CA ILE A 174 -5.95 -13.00 2.18
C ILE A 174 -5.00 -13.87 2.99
N VAL A 175 -3.93 -13.28 3.52
CA VAL A 175 -2.98 -14.00 4.36
C VAL A 175 -3.74 -14.44 5.61
N PRO A 176 -3.91 -15.76 5.85
CA PRO A 176 -4.55 -16.23 7.07
C PRO A 176 -3.81 -15.63 8.26
N GLY A 177 -4.57 -15.07 9.17
CA GLY A 177 -3.99 -14.44 10.35
C GLY A 177 -3.10 -15.41 11.12
N GLY A 178 -1.85 -14.98 11.36
CA GLY A 178 -1.05 -15.58 12.40
C GLY A 178 -1.61 -15.21 13.76
#